data_3d23b3e189e8d553478530ac7138b590
#
_entry.id   3d23b3e189e8d553478530ac7138b590
#
_cell.length_a   1.000
_cell.length_b   1.000
_cell.length_c   1.000
_cell.angle_alpha   90.00
_cell.angle_beta   90.00
_cell.angle_gamma   90.00
#
_symmetry.space_group_name_H-M   'P 1'
#
loop_
_entity.id
_entity.type
_entity.pdbx_description
1 polymer ?
#
loop_
_entity_poly.entity_id
_entity_poly.type
_entity_poly.pdbx_seq_one_letter_code
_entity_poly.pdbx_strand_id
1 'polypeptide(L)'
;MSKPVVAIVGRPNVGKSTLFNALAGEKISIVKDTPGVTRDRIYADVSWLDKDFTLIDTGGIEPESKDIILSQMREQAQIAIDTSDVIIFITDVKQGLVDSDSKVADMLRRSGKPVILVVNKVDSFEKFMPDVYEFYNLGIGEPFAISAANRQGLGDMLDEVVKHFPEDAGEDEDSDIPKIAIVGKPNVGKSSLVNKLLGEDRVI
;
A
#
# COMPACT_ATOMS: atom_id res chain seq x y z
N MET A 1 -19.56 -0.74 -1.08
CA MET A 1 -18.38 -0.68 -2.02
C MET A 1 -17.12 -1.16 -1.31
N SER A 2 -16.11 -1.66 -2.03
CA SER A 2 -14.85 -2.11 -1.41
C SER A 2 -14.07 -0.91 -0.89
N LYS A 3 -13.36 -1.07 0.24
CA LYS A 3 -12.44 -0.04 0.76
C LYS A 3 -11.41 0.32 -0.33
N PRO A 4 -11.03 1.60 -0.48
CA PRO A 4 -9.94 1.99 -1.38
C PRO A 4 -8.65 1.25 -1.04
N VAL A 5 -7.89 0.95 -2.06
CA VAL A 5 -6.62 0.22 -1.93
C VAL A 5 -5.47 1.16 -2.25
N VAL A 6 -4.50 1.26 -1.35
CA VAL A 6 -3.28 2.06 -1.49
C VAL A 6 -2.07 1.14 -1.53
N ALA A 7 -1.30 1.16 -2.59
CA ALA A 7 -0.10 0.33 -2.74
C ALA A 7 1.18 1.14 -2.55
N ILE A 8 2.17 0.58 -1.85
CA ILE A 8 3.50 1.18 -1.71
C ILE A 8 4.47 0.51 -2.69
N VAL A 9 5.09 1.31 -3.56
CA VAL A 9 6.07 0.88 -4.56
C VAL A 9 7.38 1.64 -4.36
N GLY A 10 8.51 1.00 -4.56
CA GLY A 10 9.81 1.64 -4.47
C GLY A 10 10.95 0.63 -4.41
N ARG A 11 12.19 1.12 -4.52
CA ARG A 11 13.40 0.29 -4.44
C ARG A 11 13.49 -0.48 -3.11
N PRO A 12 14.29 -1.54 -3.04
CA PRO A 12 14.72 -2.12 -1.76
C PRO A 12 15.37 -1.05 -0.88
N ASN A 13 15.18 -1.17 0.43
CA ASN A 13 15.83 -0.33 1.46
C ASN A 13 15.49 1.17 1.44
N VAL A 14 14.53 1.64 0.65
CA VAL A 14 14.02 3.03 0.71
C VAL A 14 13.12 3.27 1.92
N GLY A 15 12.69 2.20 2.61
CA GLY A 15 11.87 2.27 3.81
C GLY A 15 10.38 1.98 3.60
N LYS A 16 10.02 1.15 2.58
CA LYS A 16 8.64 0.72 2.35
C LYS A 16 8.00 0.10 3.59
N SER A 17 8.63 -0.93 4.14
CA SER A 17 8.10 -1.62 5.33
C SER A 17 8.12 -0.73 6.58
N THR A 18 9.06 0.22 6.68
CA THR A 18 9.06 1.23 7.76
C THR A 18 7.85 2.15 7.63
N LEU A 19 7.56 2.63 6.41
CA LEU A 19 6.38 3.44 6.12
C LEU A 19 5.11 2.64 6.37
N PHE A 20 5.03 1.42 5.84
CA PHE A 20 3.90 0.52 6.07
C PHE A 20 3.60 0.35 7.55
N ASN A 21 4.61 0.01 8.37
CA ASN A 21 4.45 -0.15 9.81
C ASN A 21 4.09 1.15 10.54
N ALA A 22 4.61 2.30 10.07
CA ALA A 22 4.29 3.61 10.63
C ALA A 22 2.82 3.99 10.41
N LEU A 23 2.22 3.58 9.26
CA LEU A 23 0.84 3.85 8.88
C LEU A 23 -0.14 2.81 9.46
N ALA A 24 0.23 1.53 9.47
CA ALA A 24 -0.61 0.44 9.96
C ALA A 24 -0.86 0.51 11.49
N GLY A 25 0.04 1.19 12.24
CA GLY A 25 -0.06 1.27 13.71
C GLY A 25 -0.03 -0.12 14.36
N GLU A 26 -0.85 -0.30 15.44
CA GLU A 26 -0.97 -1.59 16.14
C GLU A 26 -1.95 -2.58 15.46
N LYS A 27 -2.68 -2.14 14.43
CA LYS A 27 -3.69 -2.96 13.73
C LYS A 27 -3.15 -3.58 12.44
N ILE A 28 -2.11 -4.37 12.56
CA ILE A 28 -1.61 -5.17 11.41
C ILE A 28 -2.50 -6.40 11.30
N SER A 29 -3.38 -6.42 10.32
CA SER A 29 -4.07 -7.64 9.90
C SER A 29 -3.14 -8.45 9.00
N ILE A 30 -2.56 -9.53 9.56
CA ILE A 30 -1.72 -10.45 8.82
C ILE A 30 -2.61 -11.19 7.80
N VAL A 31 -2.25 -11.03 6.52
CA VAL A 31 -2.55 -11.94 5.39
C VAL A 31 -3.94 -12.60 5.39
N LYS A 32 -4.86 -12.08 4.61
CA LYS A 32 -5.90 -12.95 4.04
C LYS A 32 -5.24 -13.79 2.94
N ASP A 33 -5.09 -15.10 3.21
CA ASP A 33 -4.82 -16.10 2.18
C ASP A 33 -5.99 -16.08 1.17
N THR A 34 -5.85 -15.27 0.13
CA THR A 34 -6.77 -15.36 -1.00
C THR A 34 -6.16 -16.35 -1.97
N PRO A 35 -6.85 -17.48 -2.29
CA PRO A 35 -6.33 -18.45 -3.23
C PRO A 35 -6.05 -17.80 -4.60
N GLY A 36 -4.80 -17.87 -5.06
CA GLY A 36 -4.35 -17.31 -6.34
C GLY A 36 -3.50 -16.03 -6.25
N VAL A 37 -3.26 -15.48 -5.07
CA VAL A 37 -2.35 -14.33 -4.88
C VAL A 37 -1.03 -14.83 -4.29
N THR A 38 0.09 -14.49 -4.93
CA THR A 38 1.45 -14.87 -4.51
C THR A 38 1.73 -14.50 -3.05
N ARG A 39 2.41 -15.37 -2.35
CA ARG A 39 2.58 -15.53 -0.89
C ARG A 39 3.19 -14.37 -0.09
N ASP A 40 3.54 -13.23 -0.71
CA ASP A 40 4.48 -12.28 -0.07
C ASP A 40 3.93 -10.84 0.07
N ARG A 41 2.60 -10.64 0.11
CA ARG A 41 2.00 -9.31 0.30
C ARG A 41 1.45 -9.14 1.71
N ILE A 42 1.82 -8.05 2.34
CA ILE A 42 1.31 -7.66 3.66
C ILE A 42 0.21 -6.61 3.44
N TYR A 43 -0.93 -6.82 4.06
CA TYR A 43 -2.07 -5.91 4.02
C TYR A 43 -2.31 -5.33 5.41
N ALA A 44 -2.70 -4.06 5.47
CA ALA A 44 -3.14 -3.43 6.71
C ALA A 44 -4.33 -2.52 6.46
N ASP A 45 -5.30 -2.52 7.37
CA ASP A 45 -6.36 -1.52 7.38
C ASP A 45 -5.84 -0.25 8.07
N VAL A 46 -6.02 0.88 7.41
CA VAL A 46 -5.60 2.20 7.88
C VAL A 46 -6.80 3.13 7.86
N SER A 47 -6.92 3.97 8.89
CA SER A 47 -7.95 5.02 8.97
C SER A 47 -7.26 6.39 9.03
N TRP A 48 -7.70 7.34 8.20
CA TRP A 48 -7.23 8.72 8.19
C TRP A 48 -8.36 9.68 7.84
N LEU A 49 -8.61 10.72 8.65
CA LEU A 49 -9.68 11.72 8.44
C LEU A 49 -11.05 11.09 8.11
N ASP A 50 -11.48 10.12 8.91
CA ASP A 50 -12.74 9.37 8.73
C ASP A 50 -12.82 8.56 7.41
N LYS A 51 -11.69 8.36 6.72
CA LYS A 51 -11.56 7.50 5.55
C LYS A 51 -10.80 6.23 5.91
N ASP A 52 -11.43 5.09 5.64
CA ASP A 52 -10.81 3.77 5.79
C ASP A 52 -10.30 3.26 4.46
N PHE A 53 -9.10 2.72 4.44
CA PHE A 53 -8.49 2.13 3.25
C PHE A 53 -7.60 0.94 3.59
N THR A 54 -7.32 0.11 2.60
CA THR A 54 -6.39 -1.02 2.73
C THR A 54 -5.03 -0.63 2.15
N LEU A 55 -4.00 -0.71 2.96
CA LEU A 55 -2.62 -0.49 2.55
C LEU A 55 -1.96 -1.81 2.16
N ILE A 56 -1.22 -1.82 1.04
CA ILE A 56 -0.48 -2.99 0.55
C ILE A 56 1.01 -2.66 0.47
N ASP A 57 1.86 -3.44 1.14
CA ASP A 57 3.29 -3.45 0.86
C ASP A 57 3.57 -4.42 -0.29
N THR A 58 4.01 -3.90 -1.43
CA THR A 58 4.37 -4.72 -2.61
C THR A 58 5.80 -5.24 -2.54
N GLY A 59 6.57 -4.90 -1.51
CA GLY A 59 7.97 -5.28 -1.33
C GLY A 59 8.11 -6.60 -0.59
N GLY A 60 8.39 -7.71 -1.29
CA GLY A 60 8.56 -9.03 -0.68
C GLY A 60 10.02 -9.41 -0.41
N ILE A 61 10.87 -9.58 -1.39
CA ILE A 61 12.21 -10.19 -1.25
C ILE A 61 13.32 -9.22 -1.67
N GLU A 62 14.38 -9.11 -0.87
CA GLU A 62 15.56 -8.30 -1.23
C GLU A 62 16.37 -8.98 -2.34
N PRO A 63 16.62 -8.30 -3.47
CA PRO A 63 17.40 -8.87 -4.56
C PRO A 63 18.91 -8.71 -4.38
N GLU A 64 19.66 -9.70 -4.82
CA GLU A 64 21.13 -9.72 -4.73
C GLU A 64 21.83 -8.95 -5.87
N SER A 65 21.15 -8.55 -6.94
CA SER A 65 21.76 -7.86 -8.08
C SER A 65 20.95 -6.67 -8.61
N LYS A 66 21.63 -5.68 -9.23
CA LYS A 66 21.01 -4.44 -9.76
C LYS A 66 19.99 -4.69 -10.88
N ASP A 67 20.22 -5.68 -11.74
CA ASP A 67 19.30 -6.00 -12.84
C ASP A 67 17.99 -6.62 -12.31
N ILE A 68 18.10 -7.39 -11.24
CA ILE A 68 16.96 -7.97 -10.52
C ILE A 68 16.15 -6.87 -9.83
N ILE A 69 16.80 -5.83 -9.27
CA ILE A 69 16.12 -4.70 -8.62
C ILE A 69 15.12 -4.03 -9.57
N LEU A 70 15.55 -3.66 -10.77
CA LEU A 70 14.67 -2.98 -11.74
C LEU A 70 13.51 -3.88 -12.18
N SER A 71 13.78 -5.17 -12.42
CA SER A 71 12.74 -6.14 -12.77
C SER A 71 11.69 -6.26 -11.68
N GLN A 72 12.10 -6.40 -10.43
CA GLN A 72 11.20 -6.48 -9.28
C GLN A 72 10.41 -5.19 -9.07
N MET A 73 11.05 -4.02 -9.20
CA MET A 73 10.34 -2.75 -9.10
C MET A 73 9.26 -2.60 -10.18
N ARG A 74 9.54 -3.06 -11.41
CA ARG A 74 8.54 -3.05 -12.49
C ARG A 74 7.37 -4.00 -12.18
N GLU A 75 7.67 -5.18 -11.66
CA GLU A 75 6.63 -6.12 -11.24
C GLU A 75 5.78 -5.55 -10.09
N GLN A 76 6.41 -4.96 -9.07
CA GLN A 76 5.72 -4.26 -7.99
C GLN A 76 4.83 -3.12 -8.52
N ALA A 77 5.37 -2.31 -9.45
CA ALA A 77 4.61 -1.22 -10.07
C ALA A 77 3.42 -1.74 -10.88
N GLN A 78 3.59 -2.82 -11.66
CA GLN A 78 2.50 -3.44 -12.40
C GLN A 78 1.41 -3.95 -11.48
N ILE A 79 1.78 -4.66 -10.41
CA ILE A 79 0.86 -5.13 -9.39
C ILE A 79 0.08 -3.97 -8.76
N ALA A 80 0.78 -2.89 -8.40
CA ALA A 80 0.14 -1.70 -7.81
C ALA A 80 -0.84 -1.06 -8.80
N ILE A 81 -0.48 -0.92 -10.07
CA ILE A 81 -1.35 -0.40 -11.13
C ILE A 81 -2.62 -1.24 -11.25
N ASP A 82 -2.50 -2.57 -11.21
CA ASP A 82 -3.62 -3.48 -11.43
C ASP A 82 -4.55 -3.60 -10.23
N THR A 83 -4.03 -3.38 -9.00
CA THR A 83 -4.77 -3.73 -7.77
C THR A 83 -5.10 -2.55 -6.86
N SER A 84 -4.54 -1.36 -7.06
CA SER A 84 -4.77 -0.23 -6.17
C SER A 84 -5.51 0.93 -6.83
N ASP A 85 -6.12 1.76 -6.01
CA ASP A 85 -6.77 3.01 -6.43
C ASP A 85 -5.77 4.18 -6.39
N VAL A 86 -4.83 4.16 -5.44
CA VAL A 86 -3.76 5.16 -5.27
C VAL A 86 -2.42 4.43 -5.05
N ILE A 87 -1.36 4.99 -5.61
CA ILE A 87 0.00 4.44 -5.49
C ILE A 87 0.88 5.43 -4.74
N ILE A 88 1.54 4.98 -3.67
CA ILE A 88 2.62 5.69 -3.01
C ILE A 88 3.94 5.22 -3.62
N PHE A 89 4.62 6.10 -4.37
CA PHE A 89 5.94 5.83 -4.89
C PHE A 89 7.00 6.42 -3.98
N ILE A 90 7.68 5.54 -3.21
CA ILE A 90 8.65 5.95 -2.19
C ILE A 90 10.09 5.85 -2.70
N THR A 91 10.86 6.91 -2.46
CA THR A 91 12.28 7.09 -2.79
C THR A 91 13.09 7.40 -1.53
N ASP A 92 14.40 7.55 -1.64
CA ASP A 92 15.33 7.78 -0.52
C ASP A 92 16.19 9.01 -0.79
N VAL A 93 16.03 10.08 0.00
CA VAL A 93 16.79 11.33 -0.15
C VAL A 93 18.31 11.12 -0.02
N LYS A 94 18.73 10.18 0.85
CA LYS A 94 20.16 9.93 1.11
C LYS A 94 20.87 9.24 -0.06
N GLN A 95 20.14 8.50 -0.88
CA GLN A 95 20.67 7.85 -2.09
C GLN A 95 20.52 8.72 -3.33
N GLY A 96 19.69 9.77 -3.24
CA GLY A 96 19.37 10.63 -4.38
C GLY A 96 18.57 9.93 -5.47
N LEU A 97 18.37 10.64 -6.56
CA LEU A 97 17.64 10.15 -7.74
C LEU A 97 18.51 9.17 -8.52
N VAL A 98 17.97 7.99 -8.86
CA VAL A 98 18.66 6.97 -9.67
C VAL A 98 17.82 6.54 -10.88
N ASP A 99 18.49 5.99 -11.91
CA ASP A 99 17.87 5.56 -13.16
C ASP A 99 16.67 4.61 -12.98
N SER A 100 16.73 3.71 -11.99
CA SER A 100 15.63 2.79 -11.72
C SER A 100 14.37 3.51 -11.24
N ASP A 101 14.52 4.58 -10.44
CA ASP A 101 13.39 5.40 -10.00
C ASP A 101 12.73 6.09 -11.20
N SER A 102 13.54 6.67 -12.12
CA SER A 102 13.03 7.32 -13.32
C SER A 102 12.26 6.37 -14.24
N LYS A 103 12.77 5.13 -14.42
CA LYS A 103 12.11 4.12 -15.27
C LYS A 103 10.78 3.65 -14.68
N VAL A 104 10.69 3.50 -13.36
CA VAL A 104 9.45 3.13 -12.69
C VAL A 104 8.47 4.31 -12.65
N ALA A 105 8.97 5.53 -12.42
CA ALA A 105 8.18 6.75 -12.49
C ALA A 105 7.50 6.91 -13.85
N ASP A 106 8.22 6.64 -14.96
CA ASP A 106 7.66 6.65 -16.31
C ASP A 106 6.53 5.64 -16.50
N MET A 107 6.66 4.45 -15.92
CA MET A 107 5.64 3.41 -15.97
C MET A 107 4.40 3.83 -15.19
N LEU A 108 4.58 4.31 -13.95
CA LEU A 108 3.51 4.77 -13.08
C LEU A 108 2.75 5.95 -13.70
N ARG A 109 3.47 6.93 -14.27
CA ARG A 109 2.88 8.10 -14.93
C ARG A 109 1.99 7.71 -16.13
N ARG A 110 2.39 6.69 -16.90
CA ARG A 110 1.63 6.20 -18.05
C ARG A 110 0.39 5.40 -17.68
N SER A 111 0.31 4.92 -16.45
CA SER A 111 -0.83 4.13 -15.99
C SER A 111 -2.12 4.95 -15.81
N GLY A 112 -1.99 6.27 -15.67
CA GLY A 112 -3.11 7.17 -15.38
C GLY A 112 -3.68 7.04 -13.95
N LYS A 113 -3.07 6.20 -13.11
CA LYS A 113 -3.44 6.09 -11.69
C LYS A 113 -2.91 7.30 -10.90
N PRO A 114 -3.60 7.74 -9.85
CA PRO A 114 -3.04 8.70 -8.89
C PRO A 114 -1.77 8.15 -8.25
N VAL A 115 -0.66 8.89 -8.36
CA VAL A 115 0.63 8.50 -7.77
C VAL A 115 1.11 9.63 -6.86
N ILE A 116 1.35 9.31 -5.61
CA ILE A 116 1.90 10.22 -4.61
C ILE A 116 3.40 9.95 -4.50
N LEU A 117 4.22 10.92 -4.89
CA LEU A 117 5.68 10.83 -4.79
C LEU A 117 6.12 11.13 -3.36
N VAL A 118 6.81 10.18 -2.76
CA VAL A 118 7.31 10.29 -1.38
C VAL A 118 8.82 10.19 -1.35
N VAL A 119 9.47 11.17 -0.74
CA VAL A 119 10.91 11.18 -0.50
C VAL A 119 11.15 10.92 0.98
N ASN A 120 11.63 9.72 1.29
CA ASN A 120 11.83 9.24 2.66
C ASN A 120 13.25 9.48 3.17
N LYS A 121 13.42 9.29 4.48
CA LYS A 121 14.66 9.47 5.24
C LYS A 121 15.09 10.94 5.36
N VAL A 122 14.14 11.85 5.23
CA VAL A 122 14.32 13.27 5.50
C VAL A 122 14.28 13.51 7.02
N ASP A 123 15.34 13.08 7.71
CA ASP A 123 15.42 13.16 9.17
C ASP A 123 15.66 14.59 9.66
N SER A 124 16.03 15.52 8.77
CA SER A 124 16.15 16.95 8.99
C SER A 124 15.67 17.68 7.76
N PHE A 125 14.49 18.29 7.84
CA PHE A 125 13.90 19.04 6.73
C PHE A 125 14.81 20.17 6.26
N GLU A 126 15.36 20.95 7.19
CA GLU A 126 16.24 22.08 6.88
C GLU A 126 17.45 21.65 6.04
N LYS A 127 18.03 20.49 6.35
CA LYS A 127 19.21 19.96 5.65
C LYS A 127 18.90 19.37 4.29
N PHE A 128 17.81 18.58 4.17
CA PHE A 128 17.54 17.73 3.01
C PHE A 128 16.55 18.31 2.00
N MET A 129 15.87 19.44 2.33
CA MET A 129 14.91 20.03 1.38
C MET A 129 15.51 20.37 0.01
N PRO A 130 16.76 20.88 -0.10
CA PRO A 130 17.36 21.07 -1.42
C PRO A 130 17.46 19.78 -2.24
N ASP A 131 17.79 18.65 -1.60
CA ASP A 131 17.90 17.35 -2.26
C ASP A 131 16.52 16.79 -2.62
N VAL A 132 15.48 17.10 -1.83
CA VAL A 132 14.08 16.70 -2.14
C VAL A 132 13.61 17.30 -3.45
N TYR A 133 14.02 18.54 -3.77
CA TYR A 133 13.63 19.21 -5.00
C TYR A 133 14.13 18.51 -6.28
N GLU A 134 15.20 17.71 -6.22
CA GLU A 134 15.68 16.92 -7.34
C GLU A 134 14.64 15.91 -7.83
N PHE A 135 13.77 15.42 -6.92
CA PHE A 135 12.76 14.42 -7.24
C PHE A 135 11.60 14.96 -8.08
N TYR A 136 11.44 16.27 -8.24
CA TYR A 136 10.54 16.84 -9.26
C TYR A 136 10.87 16.37 -10.68
N ASN A 137 12.13 16.01 -10.95
CA ASN A 137 12.57 15.47 -12.24
C ASN A 137 11.90 14.14 -12.59
N LEU A 138 11.26 13.45 -11.64
CA LEU A 138 10.46 12.25 -11.92
C LEU A 138 9.13 12.57 -12.63
N GLY A 139 8.66 13.82 -12.61
CA GLY A 139 7.46 14.26 -13.32
C GLY A 139 6.16 13.61 -12.84
N ILE A 140 6.11 13.20 -11.59
CA ILE A 140 4.92 12.58 -10.95
C ILE A 140 4.08 13.62 -10.19
N GLY A 141 4.66 14.77 -9.87
CA GLY A 141 4.02 15.82 -9.07
C GLY A 141 4.93 16.28 -7.95
N GLU A 142 4.34 16.88 -6.93
CA GLU A 142 5.05 17.40 -5.75
C GLU A 142 5.60 16.23 -4.91
N PRO A 143 6.90 16.24 -4.56
CA PRO A 143 7.48 15.25 -3.66
C PRO A 143 7.15 15.56 -2.21
N PHE A 144 6.53 14.63 -1.50
CA PHE A 144 6.27 14.69 -0.06
C PHE A 144 7.51 14.23 0.70
N ALA A 145 8.16 15.17 1.40
CA ALA A 145 9.29 14.87 2.26
C ALA A 145 8.83 14.24 3.57
N ILE A 146 9.31 13.03 3.87
CA ILE A 146 8.95 12.33 5.12
C ILE A 146 10.17 11.72 5.82
N SER A 147 10.03 11.46 7.11
CA SER A 147 10.85 10.49 7.83
C SER A 147 9.94 9.41 8.43
N ALA A 148 9.82 8.29 7.74
CA ALA A 148 8.96 7.18 8.19
C ALA A 148 9.39 6.65 9.56
N ALA A 149 10.71 6.59 9.83
CA ALA A 149 11.25 6.15 11.10
C ALA A 149 10.88 7.09 12.27
N ASN A 150 10.84 8.41 12.01
CA ASN A 150 10.49 9.43 13.00
C ASN A 150 9.01 9.82 12.97
N ARG A 151 8.22 9.23 12.07
CA ARG A 151 6.80 9.55 11.82
C ARG A 151 6.55 11.03 11.50
N GLN A 152 7.48 11.67 10.78
CA GLN A 152 7.39 13.07 10.38
C GLN A 152 6.93 13.21 8.93
N GLY A 153 6.09 14.22 8.63
CA GLY A 153 5.57 14.51 7.29
C GLY A 153 4.50 13.51 6.80
N LEU A 154 4.06 12.56 7.63
CA LEU A 154 3.08 11.54 7.23
C LEU A 154 1.67 12.14 7.07
N GLY A 155 1.31 13.17 7.85
CA GLY A 155 -0.01 13.78 7.80
C GLY A 155 -0.28 14.42 6.43
N ASP A 156 0.58 15.31 5.97
CA ASP A 156 0.43 16.01 4.69
C ASP A 156 0.38 15.02 3.51
N MET A 157 1.21 13.97 3.58
CA MET A 157 1.19 12.89 2.58
C MET A 157 -0.14 12.13 2.60
N LEU A 158 -0.68 11.78 3.78
CA LEU A 158 -1.96 11.07 3.91
C LEU A 158 -3.14 11.95 3.49
N ASP A 159 -3.10 13.24 3.80
CA ASP A 159 -4.11 14.20 3.33
C ASP A 159 -4.20 14.21 1.81
N GLU A 160 -3.05 14.12 1.12
CA GLU A 160 -3.04 14.00 -0.34
C GLU A 160 -3.57 12.65 -0.83
N VAL A 161 -3.16 11.54 -0.19
CA VAL A 161 -3.63 10.20 -0.55
C VAL A 161 -5.16 10.11 -0.52
N VAL A 162 -5.80 10.59 0.56
CA VAL A 162 -7.27 10.47 0.71
C VAL A 162 -8.08 11.36 -0.23
N LYS A 163 -7.49 12.43 -0.79
CA LYS A 163 -8.13 13.27 -1.81
C LYS A 163 -8.38 12.52 -3.12
N HIS A 164 -7.58 11.50 -3.39
CA HIS A 164 -7.68 10.69 -4.60
C HIS A 164 -8.59 9.46 -4.45
N PHE A 165 -9.22 9.28 -3.30
CA PHE A 165 -10.19 8.20 -3.14
C PHE A 165 -11.47 8.48 -3.93
N PRO A 166 -12.13 7.45 -4.47
CA PRO A 166 -13.45 7.61 -5.08
C PRO A 166 -14.43 8.31 -4.12
N GLU A 167 -15.30 9.20 -4.64
CA GLU A 167 -16.24 9.99 -3.83
C GLU A 167 -17.18 9.12 -2.98
N ASP A 168 -17.47 7.89 -3.44
CA ASP A 168 -18.35 6.93 -2.75
C ASP A 168 -17.60 6.00 -1.76
N ALA A 169 -16.31 6.23 -1.50
CA ALA A 169 -15.46 5.37 -0.69
C ALA A 169 -15.67 5.48 0.84
N GLY A 170 -16.76 6.04 1.29
CA GLY A 170 -17.00 6.32 2.71
C GLY A 170 -18.26 5.72 3.33
N GLU A 171 -19.16 5.17 2.55
CA GLU A 171 -20.35 4.50 3.09
C GLU A 171 -20.12 2.97 3.04
N ASP A 172 -19.87 2.38 4.19
CA ASP A 172 -19.89 0.92 4.38
C ASP A 172 -21.32 0.45 4.09
N GLU A 173 -21.61 0.04 2.85
CA GLU A 173 -22.85 -0.70 2.53
C GLU A 173 -22.94 -2.01 3.35
N ASP A 174 -21.84 -2.41 3.97
CA ASP A 174 -21.76 -3.58 4.87
C ASP A 174 -22.25 -3.31 6.31
N SER A 175 -22.61 -2.06 6.65
CA SER A 175 -23.06 -1.76 8.02
C SER A 175 -24.43 -2.36 8.34
N ASP A 176 -25.28 -2.55 7.34
CA ASP A 176 -26.64 -3.11 7.48
C ASP A 176 -26.70 -4.63 7.24
N ILE A 177 -25.62 -5.27 6.79
CA ILE A 177 -25.60 -6.72 6.63
C ILE A 177 -25.24 -7.37 7.98
N PRO A 178 -26.14 -8.16 8.57
CA PRO A 178 -25.88 -8.80 9.85
C PRO A 178 -24.72 -9.79 9.74
N LYS A 179 -23.64 -9.52 10.48
CA LYS A 179 -22.48 -10.41 10.57
C LYS A 179 -22.78 -11.51 11.58
N ILE A 180 -22.93 -12.77 11.12
CA ILE A 180 -23.26 -13.92 11.95
C ILE A 180 -22.02 -14.78 12.17
N ALA A 181 -21.62 -14.98 13.42
CA ALA A 181 -20.55 -15.91 13.79
C ALA A 181 -21.15 -17.24 14.29
N ILE A 182 -20.72 -18.34 13.69
CA ILE A 182 -21.12 -19.68 14.12
C ILE A 182 -20.00 -20.28 14.96
N VAL A 183 -20.25 -20.44 16.26
CA VAL A 183 -19.30 -20.99 17.24
C VAL A 183 -19.76 -22.34 17.79
N GLY A 184 -18.82 -23.23 18.08
CA GLY A 184 -19.11 -24.56 18.64
C GLY A 184 -17.89 -25.48 18.61
N LYS A 185 -17.98 -26.61 19.32
CA LYS A 185 -16.90 -27.62 19.36
C LYS A 185 -16.56 -28.14 17.95
N PRO A 186 -15.35 -28.69 17.74
CA PRO A 186 -15.04 -29.40 16.49
C PRO A 186 -16.07 -30.49 16.19
N ASN A 187 -16.34 -30.73 14.91
CA ASN A 187 -17.22 -31.82 14.40
C ASN A 187 -18.70 -31.78 14.82
N VAL A 188 -19.23 -30.63 15.26
CA VAL A 188 -20.66 -30.47 15.59
C VAL A 188 -21.53 -30.04 14.38
N GLY A 189 -20.95 -30.01 13.18
CA GLY A 189 -21.71 -29.69 11.97
C GLY A 189 -21.75 -28.19 11.60
N LYS A 190 -20.84 -27.35 12.10
CA LYS A 190 -20.79 -25.92 11.76
C LYS A 190 -20.63 -25.67 10.26
N SER A 191 -19.67 -26.34 9.63
CA SER A 191 -19.44 -26.25 8.16
C SER A 191 -20.65 -26.71 7.38
N SER A 192 -21.28 -27.81 7.78
CA SER A 192 -22.51 -28.32 7.15
C SER A 192 -23.67 -27.34 7.25
N LEU A 193 -23.80 -26.66 8.38
CA LEU A 193 -24.81 -25.62 8.59
C LEU A 193 -24.55 -24.42 7.66
N VAL A 194 -23.29 -23.95 7.58
CA VAL A 194 -22.90 -22.84 6.69
C VAL A 194 -23.18 -23.19 5.24
N ASN A 195 -22.75 -24.36 4.76
CA ASN A 195 -22.98 -24.82 3.40
C ASN A 195 -24.49 -24.94 3.09
N LYS A 196 -25.28 -25.40 4.05
CA LYS A 196 -26.74 -25.48 3.90
C LYS A 196 -27.40 -24.10 3.77
N LEU A 197 -26.92 -23.11 4.54
CA LEU A 197 -27.42 -21.73 4.48
C LEU A 197 -27.02 -21.02 3.20
N LEU A 198 -25.82 -21.27 2.69
CA LEU A 198 -25.31 -20.68 1.44
C LEU A 198 -25.83 -21.37 0.18
N GLY A 199 -26.37 -22.60 0.29
CA GLY A 199 -26.81 -23.39 -0.84
C GLY A 199 -25.67 -23.98 -1.70
N GLU A 200 -24.43 -23.90 -1.23
CA GLU A 200 -23.23 -24.39 -1.91
C GLU A 200 -22.18 -24.92 -0.92
N ASP A 201 -21.33 -25.87 -1.39
CA ASP A 201 -20.25 -26.45 -0.58
C ASP A 201 -19.01 -25.55 -0.59
N ARG A 202 -18.99 -24.56 0.30
CA ARG A 202 -17.94 -23.52 0.38
C ARG A 202 -16.96 -23.69 1.53
N VAL A 203 -17.33 -24.48 2.54
CA VAL A 203 -16.54 -24.68 3.76
C VAL A 203 -16.41 -26.17 4.05
N ILE A 204 -15.18 -26.63 4.30
CA ILE A 204 -14.82 -28.01 4.66
C ILE A 204 -14.82 -28.22 6.17
#